data_ea154e14e831616dcbdd4aa7489b9902
#
_entry.id   ea154e14e831616dcbdd4aa7489b9902
#
_cell.length_a   1.000
_cell.length_b   1.000
_cell.length_c   1.000
_cell.angle_alpha   90.00
_cell.angle_beta   90.00
_cell.angle_gamma   90.00
#
_symmetry.space_group_name_H-M   'P 1'
#
loop_
_entity.id
_entity.type
_entity.pdbx_description
1 polymer ?
#
loop_
_entity_poly.entity_id
_entity_poly.type
_entity_poly.pdbx_seq_one_letter_code
_entity_poly.pdbx_strand_id
1 'polypeptide(L)'
;MSGDAYDGAADTGKAVVTGAAGFIGSHLVEALRRAGTNVVGIDRKSSWVNREIAPTSKHGSLHAIRADLVSADLSACLENASAVFHLAALPGVRPSWTQFPEYLHCNVLATQRLMDACVRRGVPKVVMASSSSVYGGAEGTMSEDDVPHPLSPYGVTKLAAERLALAFAARRDATLSVSALRFFTVYGPGQRPDMFIGRVIRAALENTPIEVYGDGTQIRDFVHVSDVVHALRLASTTFDEGSSVLNIGTGHAVSANEILALTGELTGRTPNARYGPARVGDVRATTADIGRARQRLGFTARTDLRTGLTTQIEWARQVLAQAPPQGTASSAGMAPTHRS
;
A
#
# COMPACT_ATOMS: atom_id res chain seq x y z
N MET A 1 9.47 23.37 -9.39
CA MET A 1 8.15 23.57 -10.02
C MET A 1 8.15 22.77 -11.31
N SER A 2 7.80 21.49 -11.22
CA SER A 2 7.54 20.65 -12.39
C SER A 2 6.06 20.28 -12.33
N GLY A 3 5.28 20.87 -13.25
CA GLY A 3 3.85 20.64 -13.34
C GLY A 3 3.58 19.20 -13.76
N ASP A 4 2.97 18.43 -12.88
CA ASP A 4 2.40 17.13 -13.19
C ASP A 4 1.21 17.33 -14.15
N ALA A 5 1.48 17.15 -15.45
CA ALA A 5 0.44 17.02 -16.45
C ALA A 5 -0.23 15.65 -16.29
N TYR A 6 -1.14 15.53 -15.32
CA TYR A 6 -2.13 14.46 -15.26
C TYR A 6 -3.35 14.87 -16.10
N ASP A 7 -3.18 14.88 -17.43
CA ASP A 7 -4.25 15.12 -18.38
C ASP A 7 -4.94 13.78 -18.70
N GLY A 8 -5.92 13.42 -17.92
CA GLY A 8 -6.89 12.34 -18.14
C GLY A 8 -8.24 12.85 -17.72
N ALA A 9 -9.27 12.63 -18.55
CA ALA A 9 -10.64 13.11 -18.38
C ALA A 9 -11.08 13.14 -16.91
N ALA A 10 -11.62 14.27 -16.46
CA ALA A 10 -12.16 14.43 -15.13
C ALA A 10 -13.25 13.37 -14.91
N ASP A 11 -12.96 12.34 -14.11
CA ASP A 11 -13.98 11.44 -13.61
C ASP A 11 -14.80 12.21 -12.58
N THR A 12 -15.88 12.84 -13.04
CA THR A 12 -16.80 13.60 -12.18
C THR A 12 -17.67 12.72 -11.30
N GLY A 13 -17.42 11.41 -11.29
CA GLY A 13 -18.12 10.43 -10.50
C GLY A 13 -17.76 10.47 -9.01
N LYS A 14 -18.47 9.64 -8.24
CA LYS A 14 -18.16 9.38 -6.82
C LYS A 14 -17.29 8.14 -6.69
N ALA A 15 -16.12 8.28 -6.08
CA ALA A 15 -15.24 7.16 -5.74
C ALA A 15 -15.31 6.81 -4.26
N VAL A 16 -15.30 5.53 -3.93
CA VAL A 16 -15.18 5.05 -2.53
C VAL A 16 -13.80 4.44 -2.33
N VAL A 17 -13.08 4.89 -1.31
CA VAL A 17 -11.74 4.39 -0.96
C VAL A 17 -11.77 3.79 0.44
N THR A 18 -11.59 2.48 0.56
CA THR A 18 -11.42 1.82 1.86
C THR A 18 -9.93 1.76 2.21
N GLY A 19 -9.59 1.84 3.50
CA GLY A 19 -8.20 2.01 3.91
C GLY A 19 -7.66 3.41 3.57
N ALA A 20 -8.55 4.40 3.52
CA ALA A 20 -8.29 5.76 3.07
C ALA A 20 -7.26 6.52 3.92
N ALA A 21 -7.14 6.20 5.22
CA ALA A 21 -6.12 6.74 6.12
C ALA A 21 -4.80 5.94 6.11
N GLY A 22 -4.69 4.94 5.23
CA GLY A 22 -3.47 4.14 5.03
C GLY A 22 -2.44 4.87 4.18
N PHE A 23 -1.26 4.24 4.05
CA PHE A 23 -0.17 4.78 3.24
C PHE A 23 -0.62 5.02 1.78
N ILE A 24 -1.01 3.97 1.05
CA ILE A 24 -1.44 4.09 -0.34
C ILE A 24 -2.78 4.85 -0.43
N GLY A 25 -3.71 4.57 0.50
CA GLY A 25 -5.04 5.18 0.49
C GLY A 25 -5.04 6.70 0.58
N SER A 26 -4.19 7.28 1.43
CA SER A 26 -4.10 8.74 1.57
C SER A 26 -3.58 9.43 0.30
N HIS A 27 -2.60 8.82 -0.38
CA HIS A 27 -2.11 9.30 -1.67
C HIS A 27 -3.18 9.20 -2.77
N LEU A 28 -3.92 8.09 -2.79
CA LEU A 28 -5.01 7.92 -3.77
C LEU A 28 -6.14 8.93 -3.54
N VAL A 29 -6.59 9.11 -2.30
CA VAL A 29 -7.63 10.10 -1.95
C VAL A 29 -7.24 11.49 -2.44
N GLU A 30 -6.00 11.91 -2.18
CA GLU A 30 -5.52 13.21 -2.61
C GLU A 30 -5.44 13.32 -4.15
N ALA A 31 -4.96 12.28 -4.83
CA ALA A 31 -4.88 12.25 -6.29
C ALA A 31 -6.26 12.30 -6.97
N LEU A 32 -7.25 11.57 -6.43
CA LEU A 32 -8.63 11.59 -6.93
C LEU A 32 -9.26 12.96 -6.72
N ARG A 33 -9.11 13.55 -5.53
CA ARG A 33 -9.64 14.89 -5.25
C ARG A 33 -9.03 15.96 -6.15
N ARG A 34 -7.71 15.93 -6.38
CA ARG A 34 -7.03 16.84 -7.31
C ARG A 34 -7.53 16.69 -8.75
N ALA A 35 -7.97 15.51 -9.12
CA ALA A 35 -8.60 15.27 -10.42
C ALA A 35 -10.10 15.67 -10.49
N GLY A 36 -10.66 16.27 -9.42
CA GLY A 36 -12.06 16.70 -9.37
C GLY A 36 -13.05 15.63 -8.91
N THR A 37 -12.59 14.41 -8.56
CA THR A 37 -13.45 13.30 -8.12
C THR A 37 -13.94 13.53 -6.69
N ASN A 38 -15.23 13.29 -6.43
CA ASN A 38 -15.79 13.27 -5.08
C ASN A 38 -15.46 11.93 -4.39
N VAL A 39 -14.84 11.98 -3.24
CA VAL A 39 -14.33 10.79 -2.55
C VAL A 39 -15.07 10.53 -1.25
N VAL A 40 -15.54 9.30 -1.05
CA VAL A 40 -15.91 8.76 0.26
C VAL A 40 -14.76 7.90 0.75
N GLY A 41 -14.07 8.36 1.80
CA GLY A 41 -12.95 7.65 2.41
C GLY A 41 -13.38 6.90 3.66
N ILE A 42 -13.13 5.59 3.73
CA ILE A 42 -13.50 4.75 4.88
C ILE A 42 -12.24 4.16 5.49
N ASP A 43 -12.06 4.32 6.80
CA ASP A 43 -10.97 3.70 7.55
C ASP A 43 -11.38 3.45 9.01
N ARG A 44 -10.77 2.46 9.66
CA ARG A 44 -11.01 2.17 11.08
C ARG A 44 -10.03 2.86 12.03
N LYS A 45 -8.97 3.50 11.54
CA LYS A 45 -7.96 4.14 12.37
C LYS A 45 -8.56 5.19 13.29
N SER A 46 -8.09 5.23 14.53
CA SER A 46 -8.55 6.21 15.54
C SER A 46 -8.23 7.66 15.17
N SER A 47 -7.16 7.88 14.40
CA SER A 47 -6.80 9.18 13.85
C SER A 47 -7.69 9.64 12.69
N TRP A 48 -8.46 8.72 12.09
CA TRP A 48 -9.42 9.03 11.03
C TRP A 48 -10.74 9.42 11.67
N VAL A 49 -11.05 10.69 11.64
CA VAL A 49 -12.30 11.23 12.19
C VAL A 49 -13.29 11.52 11.08
N ASN A 50 -14.58 11.42 11.39
CA ASN A 50 -15.62 11.80 10.46
C ASN A 50 -15.49 13.29 10.14
N ARG A 51 -15.30 13.63 8.87
CA ARG A 51 -15.15 15.00 8.39
C ARG A 51 -15.59 15.16 6.95
N GLU A 52 -16.00 16.35 6.63
CA GLU A 52 -16.30 16.78 5.27
C GLU A 52 -15.23 17.77 4.80
N ILE A 53 -14.81 17.62 3.55
CA ILE A 53 -14.05 18.63 2.82
C ILE A 53 -14.86 18.94 1.58
N ALA A 54 -15.40 20.16 1.52
CA ALA A 54 -16.21 20.61 0.40
C ALA A 54 -15.39 20.61 -0.92
N PRO A 55 -16.03 20.40 -2.07
CA PRO A 55 -15.38 20.57 -3.35
C PRO A 55 -15.01 22.03 -3.60
N THR A 56 -14.02 22.26 -4.43
CA THR A 56 -13.63 23.56 -4.93
C THR A 56 -13.70 23.56 -6.46
N SER A 57 -13.50 24.73 -7.09
CA SER A 57 -13.40 24.80 -8.56
C SER A 57 -12.25 23.95 -9.14
N LYS A 58 -11.29 23.52 -8.32
CA LYS A 58 -10.12 22.75 -8.73
C LYS A 58 -10.05 21.35 -8.15
N HIS A 59 -10.78 21.04 -7.06
CA HIS A 59 -10.67 19.75 -6.34
C HIS A 59 -12.05 19.22 -5.94
N GLY A 60 -12.23 17.90 -6.04
CA GLY A 60 -13.41 17.20 -5.54
C GLY A 60 -13.53 17.22 -4.01
N SER A 61 -14.68 16.81 -3.52
CA SER A 61 -14.98 16.69 -2.08
C SER A 61 -14.26 15.49 -1.42
N LEU A 62 -14.20 15.49 -0.09
CA LEU A 62 -13.92 14.31 0.73
C LEU A 62 -14.96 14.19 1.83
N HIS A 63 -15.67 13.06 1.86
CA HIS A 63 -16.44 12.60 3.01
C HIS A 63 -15.69 11.47 3.71
N ALA A 64 -15.08 11.76 4.86
CA ALA A 64 -14.25 10.81 5.60
C ALA A 64 -15.07 10.14 6.70
N ILE A 65 -15.17 8.81 6.65
CA ILE A 65 -15.96 7.99 7.56
C ILE A 65 -15.03 7.06 8.36
N ARG A 66 -15.15 7.10 9.68
CA ARG A 66 -14.48 6.12 10.54
C ARG A 66 -15.39 4.93 10.75
N ALA A 67 -15.06 3.79 10.14
CA ALA A 67 -15.87 2.58 10.24
C ALA A 67 -15.04 1.30 10.06
N ASP A 68 -15.51 0.20 10.64
CA ASP A 68 -15.05 -1.15 10.32
C ASP A 68 -15.95 -1.75 9.25
N LEU A 69 -15.36 -2.22 8.14
CA LEU A 69 -16.10 -2.74 6.98
C LEU A 69 -16.91 -4.01 7.31
N VAL A 70 -16.54 -4.73 8.36
CA VAL A 70 -17.25 -5.97 8.74
C VAL A 70 -18.57 -5.67 9.41
N SER A 71 -18.65 -4.62 10.22
CA SER A 71 -19.81 -4.27 11.03
C SER A 71 -20.62 -3.08 10.49
N ALA A 72 -20.03 -2.25 9.62
CA ALA A 72 -20.69 -1.05 9.12
C ALA A 72 -21.73 -1.37 8.03
N ASP A 73 -22.81 -0.58 7.99
CA ASP A 73 -23.68 -0.50 6.80
C ASP A 73 -23.00 0.38 5.73
N LEU A 74 -22.59 -0.26 4.64
CA LEU A 74 -21.92 0.38 3.53
C LEU A 74 -22.89 0.93 2.47
N SER A 75 -24.17 0.73 2.63
CA SER A 75 -25.20 1.01 1.62
C SER A 75 -25.18 2.46 1.12
N ALA A 76 -25.18 3.42 2.04
CA ALA A 76 -25.16 4.85 1.69
C ALA A 76 -23.81 5.28 1.07
N CYS A 77 -22.70 4.67 1.53
CA CYS A 77 -21.38 4.97 0.99
C CYS A 77 -21.25 4.55 -0.47
N LEU A 78 -21.87 3.42 -0.85
CA LEU A 78 -21.76 2.81 -2.17
C LEU A 78 -22.79 3.33 -3.18
N GLU A 79 -23.81 4.04 -2.73
CA GLU A 79 -24.85 4.59 -3.61
C GLU A 79 -24.23 5.53 -4.66
N ASN A 80 -24.51 5.26 -5.95
CA ASN A 80 -23.97 5.98 -7.10
C ASN A 80 -22.43 6.04 -7.15
N ALA A 81 -21.72 5.07 -6.58
CA ALA A 81 -20.29 4.99 -6.70
C ALA A 81 -19.89 4.52 -8.11
N SER A 82 -19.09 5.29 -8.83
CA SER A 82 -18.53 4.92 -10.13
C SER A 82 -17.41 3.87 -10.00
N ALA A 83 -16.65 3.93 -8.91
CA ALA A 83 -15.62 2.96 -8.59
C ALA A 83 -15.40 2.82 -7.08
N VAL A 84 -15.01 1.61 -6.66
CA VAL A 84 -14.56 1.31 -5.29
C VAL A 84 -13.11 0.89 -5.33
N PHE A 85 -12.26 1.57 -4.56
CA PHE A 85 -10.85 1.21 -4.34
C PHE A 85 -10.72 0.50 -3.00
N HIS A 86 -10.52 -0.81 -3.03
CA HIS A 86 -10.41 -1.61 -1.82
C HIS A 86 -8.95 -1.78 -1.39
N LEU A 87 -8.47 -0.86 -0.54
CA LEU A 87 -7.12 -0.83 0.01
C LEU A 87 -7.06 -1.19 1.49
N ALA A 88 -8.22 -1.35 2.15
CA ALA A 88 -8.29 -1.75 3.55
C ALA A 88 -7.77 -3.18 3.71
N ALA A 89 -6.68 -3.32 4.44
CA ALA A 89 -6.08 -4.59 4.80
C ALA A 89 -5.10 -4.41 5.96
N LEU A 90 -4.84 -5.47 6.71
CA LEU A 90 -3.67 -5.56 7.58
C LEU A 90 -2.47 -6.06 6.75
N PRO A 91 -1.43 -5.23 6.57
CA PRO A 91 -0.22 -5.63 5.85
C PRO A 91 0.82 -6.25 6.79
N GLY A 92 1.78 -6.95 6.19
CA GLY A 92 2.96 -7.45 6.90
C GLY A 92 2.95 -8.96 7.11
N VAL A 93 4.02 -9.59 6.62
CA VAL A 93 4.22 -11.04 6.69
C VAL A 93 4.42 -11.51 8.14
N ARG A 94 5.30 -10.81 8.90
CA ARG A 94 5.69 -11.26 10.24
C ARG A 94 4.56 -11.22 11.27
N PRO A 95 3.83 -10.11 11.45
CA PRO A 95 2.73 -10.07 12.40
C PRO A 95 1.62 -11.06 12.09
N SER A 96 1.45 -11.46 10.82
CA SER A 96 0.37 -12.38 10.43
C SER A 96 0.47 -13.77 11.04
N TRP A 97 1.65 -14.18 11.50
CA TRP A 97 1.84 -15.47 12.20
C TRP A 97 1.24 -15.49 13.59
N THR A 98 1.25 -14.35 14.28
CA THR A 98 0.74 -14.24 15.66
C THR A 98 -0.64 -13.62 15.78
N GLN A 99 -1.06 -12.85 14.73
CA GLN A 99 -2.31 -12.10 14.73
C GLN A 99 -3.26 -12.59 13.62
N PHE A 100 -3.19 -13.86 13.25
CA PHE A 100 -3.94 -14.40 12.10
C PHE A 100 -5.45 -14.14 12.14
N PRO A 101 -6.16 -14.26 13.29
CA PRO A 101 -7.59 -13.94 13.37
C PRO A 101 -7.92 -12.52 12.90
N GLU A 102 -7.08 -11.53 13.23
CA GLU A 102 -7.27 -10.15 12.78
C GLU A 102 -7.02 -10.00 11.28
N TYR A 103 -6.06 -10.76 10.73
CA TYR A 103 -5.84 -10.78 9.28
C TYR A 103 -7.02 -11.40 8.53
N LEU A 104 -7.64 -12.46 9.05
CA LEU A 104 -8.88 -13.02 8.49
C LEU A 104 -10.02 -11.99 8.53
N HIS A 105 -10.19 -11.33 9.66
CA HIS A 105 -11.23 -10.29 9.82
C HIS A 105 -11.02 -9.14 8.82
N CYS A 106 -9.82 -8.56 8.78
CA CYS A 106 -9.56 -7.36 8.00
C CYS A 106 -9.33 -7.59 6.50
N ASN A 107 -8.76 -8.75 6.13
CA ASN A 107 -8.39 -8.99 4.74
C ASN A 107 -9.43 -9.86 4.02
N VAL A 108 -10.06 -10.81 4.71
CA VAL A 108 -10.96 -11.77 4.07
C VAL A 108 -12.42 -11.41 4.33
N LEU A 109 -12.84 -11.31 5.60
CA LEU A 109 -14.22 -11.02 5.93
C LEU A 109 -14.65 -9.62 5.50
N ALA A 110 -13.78 -8.61 5.70
CA ALA A 110 -14.05 -7.25 5.22
C ALA A 110 -14.19 -7.20 3.69
N THR A 111 -13.36 -7.95 2.94
CA THR A 111 -13.49 -8.07 1.49
C THR A 111 -14.84 -8.70 1.13
N GLN A 112 -15.22 -9.81 1.78
CA GLN A 112 -16.51 -10.48 1.52
C GLN A 112 -17.68 -9.51 1.75
N ARG A 113 -17.70 -8.76 2.86
CA ARG A 113 -18.76 -7.80 3.18
C ARG A 113 -18.85 -6.67 2.17
N LEU A 114 -17.67 -6.12 1.78
CA LEU A 114 -17.62 -5.06 0.78
C LEU A 114 -18.12 -5.54 -0.58
N MET A 115 -17.65 -6.70 -1.05
CA MET A 115 -18.04 -7.24 -2.35
C MET A 115 -19.54 -7.55 -2.44
N ASP A 116 -20.10 -8.13 -1.38
CA ASP A 116 -21.53 -8.37 -1.29
C ASP A 116 -22.36 -7.06 -1.34
N ALA A 117 -21.89 -6.02 -0.64
CA ALA A 117 -22.51 -4.70 -0.69
C ALA A 117 -22.38 -4.05 -2.09
N CYS A 118 -21.21 -4.19 -2.76
CA CYS A 118 -21.00 -3.69 -4.12
C CYS A 118 -21.95 -4.33 -5.11
N VAL A 119 -22.13 -5.66 -5.06
CA VAL A 119 -23.10 -6.36 -5.92
C VAL A 119 -24.53 -5.86 -5.68
N ARG A 120 -24.97 -5.79 -4.41
CA ARG A 120 -26.32 -5.29 -4.07
C ARG A 120 -26.58 -3.84 -4.51
N ARG A 121 -25.54 -3.01 -4.57
CA ARG A 121 -25.65 -1.58 -4.94
C ARG A 121 -25.33 -1.31 -6.41
N GLY A 122 -25.05 -2.34 -7.20
CA GLY A 122 -24.77 -2.20 -8.63
C GLY A 122 -23.50 -1.39 -8.92
N VAL A 123 -22.48 -1.48 -8.04
CA VAL A 123 -21.19 -0.82 -8.27
C VAL A 123 -20.56 -1.41 -9.53
N PRO A 124 -20.20 -0.61 -10.55
CA PRO A 124 -19.70 -1.15 -11.82
C PRO A 124 -18.26 -1.61 -11.75
N LYS A 125 -17.42 -1.02 -10.87
CA LYS A 125 -15.98 -1.27 -10.83
C LYS A 125 -15.43 -1.35 -9.43
N VAL A 126 -14.67 -2.42 -9.16
CA VAL A 126 -13.85 -2.56 -7.94
C VAL A 126 -12.39 -2.73 -8.34
N VAL A 127 -11.53 -1.87 -7.83
CA VAL A 127 -10.06 -1.99 -7.93
C VAL A 127 -9.54 -2.36 -6.56
N MET A 128 -8.92 -3.52 -6.41
CA MET A 128 -8.47 -3.99 -5.10
C MET A 128 -6.95 -4.16 -5.01
N ALA A 129 -6.40 -3.85 -3.86
CA ALA A 129 -5.03 -4.18 -3.53
C ALA A 129 -4.90 -5.69 -3.26
N SER A 130 -4.19 -6.41 -4.13
CA SER A 130 -3.62 -7.72 -3.86
C SER A 130 -2.12 -7.55 -3.52
N SER A 131 -1.32 -8.59 -3.56
CA SER A 131 0.08 -8.55 -3.15
C SER A 131 0.92 -9.58 -3.89
N SER A 132 2.18 -9.27 -4.20
CA SER A 132 3.18 -10.24 -4.68
C SER A 132 3.43 -11.39 -3.67
N SER A 133 3.05 -11.21 -2.40
CA SER A 133 3.12 -12.28 -1.39
C SER A 133 2.25 -13.51 -1.70
N VAL A 134 1.33 -13.41 -2.68
CA VAL A 134 0.55 -14.56 -3.16
C VAL A 134 1.39 -15.57 -3.92
N TYR A 135 2.51 -15.14 -4.53
CA TYR A 135 3.42 -16.01 -5.28
C TYR A 135 4.33 -16.87 -4.38
N GLY A 136 4.55 -16.43 -3.14
CA GLY A 136 5.52 -17.06 -2.24
C GLY A 136 6.96 -16.72 -2.64
N GLY A 137 7.79 -17.73 -2.82
CA GLY A 137 9.22 -17.61 -3.09
C GLY A 137 9.63 -18.13 -4.46
N ALA A 138 8.88 -17.83 -5.50
CA ALA A 138 9.23 -18.26 -6.86
C ALA A 138 10.60 -17.71 -7.27
N GLU A 139 11.40 -18.51 -7.98
CA GLU A 139 12.64 -18.05 -8.58
C GLU A 139 12.33 -17.30 -9.89
N GLY A 140 13.04 -16.18 -10.11
CA GLY A 140 12.90 -15.40 -11.35
C GLY A 140 11.81 -14.32 -11.30
N THR A 141 11.31 -13.98 -12.49
CA THR A 141 10.26 -12.98 -12.71
C THR A 141 8.89 -13.61 -12.51
N MET A 142 8.05 -13.00 -11.69
CA MET A 142 6.72 -13.50 -11.32
C MET A 142 5.67 -13.01 -12.31
N SER A 143 4.94 -13.94 -12.93
CA SER A 143 3.83 -13.67 -13.85
C SER A 143 2.47 -13.93 -13.19
N GLU A 144 1.42 -13.28 -13.66
CA GLU A 144 0.05 -13.53 -13.19
C GLU A 144 -0.46 -14.94 -13.56
N ASP A 145 0.19 -15.62 -14.51
CA ASP A 145 -0.10 -16.99 -14.89
C ASP A 145 0.55 -18.03 -13.97
N ASP A 146 1.51 -17.60 -13.14
CA ASP A 146 2.10 -18.48 -12.14
C ASP A 146 1.06 -18.93 -11.11
N VAL A 147 1.13 -20.20 -10.74
CA VAL A 147 0.25 -20.72 -9.68
C VAL A 147 0.62 -20.07 -8.34
N PRO A 148 -0.33 -19.37 -7.71
CA PRO A 148 -0.05 -18.76 -6.40
C PRO A 148 0.31 -19.82 -5.34
N HIS A 149 1.42 -19.58 -4.63
CA HIS A 149 1.93 -20.45 -3.57
C HIS A 149 2.35 -19.65 -2.33
N PRO A 150 1.41 -19.00 -1.63
CA PRO A 150 1.74 -18.10 -0.52
C PRO A 150 2.44 -18.83 0.63
N LEU A 151 3.58 -18.29 1.09
CA LEU A 151 4.41 -18.84 2.17
C LEU A 151 4.15 -18.19 3.54
N SER A 152 3.08 -17.39 3.66
CA SER A 152 2.74 -16.72 4.92
C SER A 152 1.24 -16.59 5.11
N PRO A 153 0.75 -16.52 6.37
CA PRO A 153 -0.66 -16.26 6.63
C PRO A 153 -1.18 -14.97 5.96
N TYR A 154 -0.36 -13.92 5.91
CA TYR A 154 -0.68 -12.71 5.14
C TYR A 154 -0.91 -13.00 3.66
N GLY A 155 0.02 -13.69 3.00
CA GLY A 155 -0.12 -14.08 1.59
C GLY A 155 -1.37 -14.92 1.34
N VAL A 156 -1.68 -15.88 2.24
CA VAL A 156 -2.90 -16.69 2.20
C VAL A 156 -4.15 -15.80 2.27
N THR A 157 -4.21 -14.85 3.19
CA THR A 157 -5.38 -13.96 3.31
C THR A 157 -5.52 -13.01 2.11
N LYS A 158 -4.42 -12.57 1.51
CA LYS A 158 -4.45 -11.74 0.28
C LYS A 158 -4.94 -12.53 -0.93
N LEU A 159 -4.49 -13.78 -1.07
CA LEU A 159 -4.99 -14.67 -2.12
C LEU A 159 -6.47 -15.00 -1.93
N ALA A 160 -6.90 -15.30 -0.70
CA ALA A 160 -8.30 -15.55 -0.39
C ALA A 160 -9.18 -14.34 -0.74
N ALA A 161 -8.76 -13.12 -0.36
CA ALA A 161 -9.47 -11.88 -0.70
C ALA A 161 -9.55 -11.65 -2.22
N GLU A 162 -8.44 -11.87 -2.96
CA GLU A 162 -8.39 -11.79 -4.42
C GLU A 162 -9.39 -12.76 -5.06
N ARG A 163 -9.37 -14.01 -4.66
CA ARG A 163 -10.28 -15.04 -5.20
C ARG A 163 -11.74 -14.79 -4.85
N LEU A 164 -12.03 -14.30 -3.64
CA LEU A 164 -13.38 -13.90 -3.26
C LEU A 164 -13.89 -12.78 -4.15
N ALA A 165 -13.13 -11.72 -4.36
CA ALA A 165 -13.55 -10.60 -5.19
C ALA A 165 -13.84 -11.04 -6.64
N LEU A 166 -12.97 -11.87 -7.22
CA LEU A 166 -13.18 -12.43 -8.56
C LEU A 166 -14.41 -13.34 -8.63
N ALA A 167 -14.66 -14.15 -7.57
CA ALA A 167 -15.84 -15.00 -7.51
C ALA A 167 -17.14 -14.18 -7.42
N PHE A 168 -17.15 -13.06 -6.67
CA PHE A 168 -18.28 -12.15 -6.64
C PHE A 168 -18.56 -11.53 -8.01
N ALA A 169 -17.51 -11.12 -8.74
CA ALA A 169 -17.66 -10.58 -10.09
C ALA A 169 -18.15 -11.61 -11.12
N ALA A 170 -17.86 -12.89 -10.90
CA ALA A 170 -18.31 -13.99 -11.77
C ALA A 170 -19.76 -14.43 -11.52
N ARG A 171 -20.45 -13.86 -10.54
CA ARG A 171 -21.87 -14.18 -10.28
C ARG A 171 -22.75 -13.70 -11.44
N ARG A 172 -23.79 -14.46 -11.73
CA ARG A 172 -24.74 -14.14 -12.83
C ARG A 172 -25.53 -12.85 -12.60
N ASP A 173 -25.72 -12.47 -11.34
CA ASP A 173 -26.44 -11.27 -10.90
C ASP A 173 -25.52 -10.06 -10.67
N ALA A 174 -24.21 -10.21 -10.90
CA ALA A 174 -23.23 -9.14 -10.75
C ALA A 174 -23.00 -8.40 -12.07
N THR A 175 -23.05 -7.06 -12.01
CA THR A 175 -22.69 -6.18 -13.12
C THR A 175 -21.32 -5.56 -12.94
N LEU A 176 -20.63 -5.90 -11.86
CA LEU A 176 -19.32 -5.32 -11.51
C LEU A 176 -18.16 -6.05 -12.18
N SER A 177 -17.11 -5.32 -12.52
CA SER A 177 -15.81 -5.88 -12.86
C SER A 177 -14.79 -5.63 -11.73
N VAL A 178 -13.84 -6.54 -11.57
CA VAL A 178 -12.78 -6.47 -10.56
C VAL A 178 -11.42 -6.40 -11.20
N SER A 179 -10.61 -5.41 -10.83
CA SER A 179 -9.18 -5.39 -11.11
C SER A 179 -8.40 -5.65 -9.82
N ALA A 180 -7.82 -6.84 -9.68
CA ALA A 180 -6.97 -7.19 -8.55
C ALA A 180 -5.51 -6.86 -8.88
N LEU A 181 -4.94 -5.87 -8.20
CA LEU A 181 -3.59 -5.39 -8.43
C LEU A 181 -2.63 -6.01 -7.41
N ARG A 182 -1.76 -6.91 -7.87
CA ARG A 182 -0.70 -7.53 -7.05
C ARG A 182 0.45 -6.57 -6.93
N PHE A 183 0.44 -5.75 -5.86
CA PHE A 183 1.52 -4.82 -5.59
C PHE A 183 2.80 -5.54 -5.20
N PHE A 184 3.91 -5.16 -5.82
CA PHE A 184 5.25 -5.50 -5.36
C PHE A 184 5.63 -4.59 -4.20
N THR A 185 6.92 -4.39 -3.89
CA THR A 185 7.27 -3.68 -2.66
C THR A 185 7.06 -2.17 -2.80
N VAL A 186 5.95 -1.67 -2.27
CA VAL A 186 5.60 -0.23 -2.37
C VAL A 186 6.42 0.60 -1.38
N TYR A 187 7.00 1.71 -1.84
CA TYR A 187 7.76 2.66 -1.03
C TYR A 187 7.39 4.11 -1.38
N GLY A 188 7.85 5.07 -0.55
CA GLY A 188 7.60 6.50 -0.77
C GLY A 188 7.16 7.22 0.50
N PRO A 189 6.88 8.54 0.42
CA PRO A 189 6.41 9.36 1.53
C PRO A 189 5.20 8.76 2.25
N GLY A 190 5.20 8.72 3.58
CA GLY A 190 4.12 8.11 4.37
C GLY A 190 4.22 6.59 4.54
N GLN A 191 5.25 5.92 3.99
CA GLN A 191 5.49 4.51 4.24
C GLN A 191 5.69 4.25 5.73
N ARG A 192 5.19 3.10 6.21
CA ARG A 192 5.38 2.69 7.62
C ARG A 192 6.86 2.64 7.99
N PRO A 193 7.24 3.12 9.17
CA PRO A 193 8.65 3.24 9.58
C PRO A 193 9.34 1.89 9.82
N ASP A 194 8.58 0.80 9.98
CA ASP A 194 9.09 -0.57 10.15
C ASP A 194 9.48 -1.25 8.82
N MET A 195 9.14 -0.68 7.68
CA MET A 195 9.51 -1.17 6.36
C MET A 195 10.98 -0.88 6.05
N PHE A 196 11.60 -1.75 5.22
CA PHE A 196 13.06 -1.73 5.01
C PHE A 196 13.58 -0.36 4.59
N ILE A 197 13.06 0.25 3.52
CA ILE A 197 13.51 1.58 3.06
C ILE A 197 13.32 2.64 4.15
N GLY A 198 12.16 2.66 4.82
CA GLY A 198 11.92 3.60 5.93
C GLY A 198 12.93 3.45 7.07
N ARG A 199 13.30 2.21 7.41
CA ARG A 199 14.34 1.90 8.42
C ARG A 199 15.73 2.37 7.98
N VAL A 200 16.11 2.14 6.70
CA VAL A 200 17.40 2.56 6.14
C VAL A 200 17.52 4.08 6.17
N ILE A 201 16.50 4.79 5.69
CA ILE A 201 16.47 6.26 5.69
C ILE A 201 16.59 6.80 7.11
N ARG A 202 15.79 6.27 8.03
CA ARG A 202 15.83 6.70 9.43
C ARG A 202 17.19 6.47 10.07
N ALA A 203 17.78 5.30 9.87
CA ALA A 203 19.10 4.96 10.38
C ALA A 203 20.20 5.92 9.86
N ALA A 204 20.14 6.28 8.57
CA ALA A 204 21.05 7.26 7.99
C ALA A 204 20.88 8.67 8.58
N LEU A 205 19.63 9.13 8.74
CA LEU A 205 19.32 10.47 9.25
C LEU A 205 19.65 10.62 10.74
N GLU A 206 19.34 9.59 11.56
CA GLU A 206 19.57 9.57 13.01
C GLU A 206 20.95 9.05 13.41
N ASN A 207 21.77 8.58 12.45
CA ASN A 207 23.08 7.95 12.69
C ASN A 207 22.99 6.75 13.63
N THR A 208 21.96 5.91 13.45
CA THR A 208 21.74 4.70 14.25
C THR A 208 22.04 3.44 13.44
N PRO A 209 22.41 2.31 14.10
CA PRO A 209 22.63 1.06 13.36
C PRO A 209 21.33 0.49 12.81
N ILE A 210 21.43 -0.17 11.64
CA ILE A 210 20.34 -0.93 11.04
C ILE A 210 20.72 -2.41 10.87
N GLU A 211 19.86 -3.32 11.30
CA GLU A 211 20.02 -4.74 11.02
C GLU A 211 19.55 -5.08 9.60
N VAL A 212 20.44 -5.73 8.86
CA VAL A 212 20.19 -6.32 7.54
C VAL A 212 20.25 -7.84 7.68
N TYR A 213 19.19 -8.54 7.30
CA TYR A 213 19.16 -10.00 7.38
C TYR A 213 19.79 -10.61 6.13
N GLY A 214 20.63 -11.64 6.32
CA GLY A 214 21.46 -12.19 5.25
C GLY A 214 22.65 -11.27 4.92
N ASP A 215 23.15 -11.40 3.72
CA ASP A 215 24.29 -10.65 3.17
C ASP A 215 23.90 -9.36 2.41
N GLY A 216 22.63 -9.03 2.38
CA GLY A 216 22.09 -7.87 1.66
C GLY A 216 21.96 -8.05 0.15
N THR A 217 22.19 -9.27 -0.39
CA THR A 217 22.06 -9.57 -1.83
C THR A 217 20.63 -9.91 -2.24
N GLN A 218 19.72 -10.10 -1.28
CA GLN A 218 18.31 -10.33 -1.58
C GLN A 218 17.72 -9.16 -2.38
N ILE A 219 17.04 -9.47 -3.48
CA ILE A 219 16.50 -8.45 -4.39
C ILE A 219 14.99 -8.32 -4.27
N ARG A 220 14.48 -7.11 -4.43
CA ARG A 220 13.05 -6.78 -4.45
C ARG A 220 12.75 -5.79 -5.57
N ASP A 221 11.61 -5.96 -6.19
CA ASP A 221 11.05 -4.94 -7.06
C ASP A 221 10.36 -3.88 -6.18
N PHE A 222 10.95 -2.68 -6.15
CA PHE A 222 10.44 -1.55 -5.39
C PHE A 222 9.70 -0.59 -6.31
N VAL A 223 8.39 -0.43 -6.09
CA VAL A 223 7.54 0.48 -6.86
C VAL A 223 7.17 1.70 -6.02
N HIS A 224 7.32 2.90 -6.57
CA HIS A 224 6.98 4.12 -5.84
C HIS A 224 5.46 4.28 -5.68
N VAL A 225 5.03 4.87 -4.56
CA VAL A 225 3.59 5.04 -4.25
C VAL A 225 2.84 5.84 -5.30
N SER A 226 3.47 6.81 -5.97
CA SER A 226 2.86 7.56 -7.06
C SER A 226 2.51 6.68 -8.26
N ASP A 227 3.38 5.71 -8.60
CA ASP A 227 3.13 4.77 -9.68
C ASP A 227 2.01 3.78 -9.33
N VAL A 228 1.93 3.36 -8.06
CA VAL A 228 0.82 2.54 -7.56
C VAL A 228 -0.51 3.31 -7.65
N VAL A 229 -0.53 4.59 -7.26
CA VAL A 229 -1.71 5.46 -7.41
C VAL A 229 -2.08 5.63 -8.88
N HIS A 230 -1.10 5.80 -9.76
CA HIS A 230 -1.33 5.85 -11.20
C HIS A 230 -1.97 4.56 -11.72
N ALA A 231 -1.44 3.39 -11.36
CA ALA A 231 -2.01 2.09 -11.72
C ALA A 231 -3.45 1.90 -11.21
N LEU A 232 -3.73 2.30 -9.96
CA LEU A 232 -5.09 2.27 -9.39
C LEU A 232 -6.08 3.10 -10.20
N ARG A 233 -5.68 4.32 -10.60
CA ARG A 233 -6.52 5.21 -11.41
C ARG A 233 -6.75 4.64 -12.81
N LEU A 234 -5.71 4.16 -13.50
CA LEU A 234 -5.85 3.49 -14.79
C LEU A 234 -6.82 2.31 -14.70
N ALA A 235 -6.67 1.46 -13.67
CA ALA A 235 -7.53 0.31 -13.50
C ALA A 235 -9.00 0.67 -13.24
N SER A 236 -9.29 1.86 -12.67
CA SER A 236 -10.67 2.30 -12.43
C SER A 236 -11.39 2.81 -13.67
N THR A 237 -10.64 3.29 -14.67
CA THR A 237 -11.19 3.83 -15.92
C THR A 237 -11.17 2.83 -17.07
N THR A 238 -10.46 1.70 -16.91
CA THR A 238 -10.41 0.63 -17.90
C THR A 238 -11.58 -0.32 -17.67
N PHE A 239 -12.57 -0.26 -18.56
CA PHE A 239 -13.74 -1.15 -18.57
C PHE A 239 -13.54 -2.30 -19.57
N ASP A 240 -12.45 -3.04 -19.42
CA ASP A 240 -12.20 -4.21 -20.24
C ASP A 240 -13.20 -5.33 -19.94
N GLU A 241 -13.36 -6.22 -20.90
CA GLU A 241 -14.23 -7.38 -20.85
C GLU A 241 -13.87 -8.30 -19.65
N GLY A 242 -14.46 -8.01 -18.49
CA GLY A 242 -14.38 -8.84 -17.31
C GLY A 242 -13.37 -8.40 -16.26
N SER A 243 -13.15 -9.30 -15.30
CA SER A 243 -12.23 -9.08 -14.19
C SER A 243 -10.79 -9.48 -14.56
N SER A 244 -9.81 -8.82 -13.93
CA SER A 244 -8.39 -9.04 -14.23
C SER A 244 -7.54 -9.12 -12.96
N VAL A 245 -6.41 -9.82 -13.07
CA VAL A 245 -5.31 -9.81 -12.10
C VAL A 245 -4.10 -9.22 -12.78
N LEU A 246 -3.43 -8.25 -12.15
CA LEU A 246 -2.33 -7.49 -12.75
C LEU A 246 -1.20 -7.28 -11.75
N ASN A 247 0.03 -7.54 -12.16
CA ASN A 247 1.22 -7.20 -11.39
C ASN A 247 1.52 -5.70 -11.49
N ILE A 248 1.76 -5.06 -10.36
CA ILE A 248 2.16 -3.66 -10.30
C ILE A 248 3.52 -3.56 -9.60
N GLY A 249 4.54 -3.39 -10.40
CA GLY A 249 5.94 -3.26 -10.06
C GLY A 249 6.66 -2.41 -11.09
N THR A 250 7.98 -2.43 -11.07
CA THR A 250 8.82 -1.76 -12.07
C THR A 250 9.33 -2.72 -13.16
N GLY A 251 9.34 -4.01 -12.88
CA GLY A 251 10.03 -5.03 -13.67
C GLY A 251 11.53 -5.09 -13.42
N HIS A 252 12.04 -4.27 -12.49
CA HIS A 252 13.44 -4.19 -12.09
C HIS A 252 13.58 -4.36 -10.59
N ALA A 253 14.30 -5.39 -10.17
CA ALA A 253 14.58 -5.63 -8.77
C ALA A 253 15.97 -5.10 -8.40
N VAL A 254 16.08 -4.56 -7.18
CA VAL A 254 17.32 -4.07 -6.61
C VAL A 254 17.61 -4.74 -5.27
N SER A 255 18.89 -4.85 -4.91
CA SER A 255 19.32 -5.47 -3.67
C SER A 255 19.19 -4.54 -2.46
N ALA A 256 19.19 -5.13 -1.27
CA ALA A 256 19.24 -4.35 -0.03
C ALA A 256 20.53 -3.49 0.04
N ASN A 257 21.66 -4.01 -0.48
CA ASN A 257 22.93 -3.28 -0.52
C ASN A 257 22.86 -2.06 -1.44
N GLU A 258 22.19 -2.15 -2.60
CA GLU A 258 21.97 -1.00 -3.50
C GLU A 258 21.13 0.08 -2.82
N ILE A 259 20.10 -0.30 -2.08
CA ILE A 259 19.28 0.66 -1.29
C ILE A 259 20.12 1.36 -0.22
N LEU A 260 20.99 0.61 0.49
CA LEU A 260 21.89 1.18 1.49
C LEU A 260 22.87 2.17 0.87
N ALA A 261 23.53 1.78 -0.22
CA ALA A 261 24.49 2.62 -0.93
C ALA A 261 23.85 3.92 -1.44
N LEU A 262 22.70 3.80 -2.13
CA LEU A 262 21.99 4.94 -2.70
C LEU A 262 21.44 5.88 -1.60
N THR A 263 20.94 5.32 -0.49
CA THR A 263 20.49 6.14 0.65
C THR A 263 21.68 6.88 1.27
N GLY A 264 22.85 6.24 1.39
CA GLY A 264 24.08 6.87 1.86
C GLY A 264 24.51 8.06 1.00
N GLU A 265 24.48 7.88 -0.31
CA GLU A 265 24.77 8.94 -1.28
C GLU A 265 23.79 10.13 -1.14
N LEU A 266 22.48 9.85 -1.13
CA LEU A 266 21.44 10.89 -1.09
C LEU A 266 21.36 11.64 0.26
N THR A 267 21.75 10.99 1.35
CA THR A 267 21.74 11.62 2.69
C THR A 267 23.07 12.26 3.06
N GLY A 268 24.16 11.91 2.35
CA GLY A 268 25.55 12.26 2.71
C GLY A 268 26.05 11.47 3.94
N ARG A 269 25.37 10.40 4.34
CA ARG A 269 25.71 9.58 5.52
C ARG A 269 25.50 8.09 5.21
N THR A 270 26.57 7.32 5.17
CA THR A 270 26.50 5.86 4.98
C THR A 270 25.74 5.20 6.13
N PRO A 271 24.65 4.46 5.88
CA PRO A 271 23.94 3.74 6.92
C PRO A 271 24.86 2.73 7.61
N ASN A 272 24.85 2.69 8.95
CA ASN A 272 25.62 1.73 9.74
C ASN A 272 24.93 0.37 9.72
N ALA A 273 25.13 -0.43 8.66
CA ALA A 273 24.50 -1.72 8.46
C ALA A 273 25.21 -2.82 9.25
N ARG A 274 24.45 -3.59 10.04
CA ARG A 274 24.88 -4.79 10.73
C ARG A 274 24.21 -5.99 10.08
N TYR A 275 24.99 -6.87 9.47
CA TYR A 275 24.48 -8.05 8.80
C TYR A 275 24.30 -9.19 9.81
N GLY A 276 23.11 -9.78 9.80
CA GLY A 276 22.76 -10.90 10.63
C GLY A 276 22.35 -12.14 9.81
N PRO A 277 22.04 -13.26 10.43
CA PRO A 277 21.63 -14.47 9.72
C PRO A 277 20.38 -14.23 8.87
N ALA A 278 20.30 -14.91 7.73
CA ALA A 278 19.08 -14.91 6.90
C ALA A 278 17.89 -15.45 7.72
N ARG A 279 16.71 -14.88 7.55
CA ARG A 279 15.52 -15.32 8.27
C ARG A 279 14.76 -16.39 7.48
N VAL A 280 14.24 -17.39 8.21
CA VAL A 280 13.37 -18.42 7.63
C VAL A 280 12.12 -17.76 7.02
N GLY A 281 11.79 -18.13 5.79
CA GLY A 281 10.65 -17.56 5.05
C GLY A 281 10.95 -16.24 4.33
N ASP A 282 12.19 -15.75 4.36
CA ASP A 282 12.58 -14.59 3.56
C ASP A 282 12.84 -15.04 2.10
N VAL A 283 12.10 -14.46 1.18
CA VAL A 283 12.18 -14.75 -0.26
C VAL A 283 13.46 -14.13 -0.83
N ARG A 284 14.26 -14.89 -1.59
CA ARG A 284 15.53 -14.42 -2.16
C ARG A 284 15.35 -13.34 -3.22
N ALA A 285 14.32 -13.49 -4.05
CA ALA A 285 14.07 -12.56 -5.16
C ALA A 285 12.56 -12.33 -5.36
N THR A 286 12.17 -11.11 -5.70
CA THR A 286 10.85 -10.79 -6.21
C THR A 286 10.97 -9.76 -7.33
N THR A 287 10.61 -10.13 -8.56
CA THR A 287 10.58 -9.24 -9.74
C THR A 287 9.25 -9.40 -10.44
N ALA A 288 8.60 -8.31 -10.82
CA ALA A 288 7.33 -8.32 -11.52
C ALA A 288 7.50 -8.54 -13.01
N ASP A 289 6.74 -9.46 -13.60
CA ASP A 289 6.37 -9.31 -15.00
C ASP A 289 5.22 -8.29 -15.06
N ILE A 290 5.48 -7.14 -15.68
CA ILE A 290 4.50 -6.05 -15.86
C ILE A 290 3.87 -6.04 -17.25
N GLY A 291 4.10 -7.06 -18.07
CA GLY A 291 3.63 -7.15 -19.45
C GLY A 291 2.12 -7.02 -19.56
N ARG A 292 1.38 -7.71 -18.69
CA ARG A 292 -0.09 -7.65 -18.64
C ARG A 292 -0.62 -6.28 -18.22
N ALA A 293 -0.03 -5.64 -17.21
CA ALA A 293 -0.40 -4.29 -16.79
C ALA A 293 -0.11 -3.26 -17.88
N ARG A 294 1.00 -3.40 -18.59
CA ARG A 294 1.31 -2.55 -19.75
C ARG A 294 0.29 -2.72 -20.87
N GLN A 295 -0.05 -3.94 -21.23
CA GLN A 295 -0.98 -4.24 -22.30
C GLN A 295 -2.40 -3.77 -21.98
N ARG A 296 -2.91 -4.05 -20.76
CA ARG A 296 -4.29 -3.80 -20.40
C ARG A 296 -4.55 -2.38 -19.88
N LEU A 297 -3.59 -1.79 -19.18
CA LEU A 297 -3.76 -0.47 -18.57
C LEU A 297 -2.91 0.63 -19.24
N GLY A 298 -1.99 0.28 -20.13
CA GLY A 298 -0.94 1.20 -20.55
C GLY A 298 0.03 1.56 -19.42
N PHE A 299 0.06 0.77 -18.35
CA PHE A 299 0.86 1.06 -17.15
C PHE A 299 2.34 0.81 -17.37
N THR A 300 3.15 1.80 -17.02
CA THR A 300 4.60 1.68 -16.79
C THR A 300 4.96 2.51 -15.57
N ALA A 301 5.85 2.00 -14.71
CA ALA A 301 6.40 2.79 -13.63
C ALA A 301 7.21 3.97 -14.21
N ARG A 302 7.03 5.16 -13.66
CA ARG A 302 7.63 6.42 -14.13
C ARG A 302 8.66 6.98 -13.18
N THR A 303 8.62 6.54 -11.92
CA THR A 303 9.49 7.02 -10.85
C THR A 303 10.67 6.08 -10.71
N ASP A 304 11.86 6.52 -11.09
CA ASP A 304 13.09 5.77 -10.83
C ASP A 304 13.42 5.73 -9.32
N LEU A 305 14.27 4.79 -8.94
CA LEU A 305 14.59 4.54 -7.52
C LEU A 305 15.23 5.77 -6.85
N ARG A 306 16.12 6.49 -7.54
CA ARG A 306 16.81 7.68 -7.00
C ARG A 306 15.79 8.78 -6.69
N THR A 307 14.94 9.10 -7.65
CA THR A 307 13.88 10.10 -7.51
C THR A 307 12.93 9.73 -6.37
N GLY A 308 12.47 8.48 -6.33
CA GLY A 308 11.56 8.03 -5.28
C GLY A 308 12.17 8.03 -3.88
N LEU A 309 13.44 7.61 -3.74
CA LEU A 309 14.16 7.70 -2.45
C LEU A 309 14.37 9.15 -2.01
N THR A 310 14.68 10.05 -2.94
CA THR A 310 14.82 11.49 -2.63
C THR A 310 13.55 12.04 -2.01
N THR A 311 12.37 11.77 -2.62
CA THR A 311 11.08 12.24 -2.08
C THR A 311 10.78 11.66 -0.69
N GLN A 312 11.12 10.38 -0.46
CA GLN A 312 10.90 9.74 0.84
C GLN A 312 11.88 10.26 1.91
N ILE A 313 13.13 10.55 1.56
CA ILE A 313 14.13 11.16 2.45
C ILE A 313 13.70 12.58 2.86
N GLU A 314 13.25 13.39 1.91
CA GLU A 314 12.74 14.75 2.18
C GLU A 314 11.55 14.71 3.14
N TRP A 315 10.59 13.83 2.87
CA TRP A 315 9.46 13.61 3.77
C TRP A 315 9.91 13.15 5.17
N ALA A 316 10.86 12.21 5.26
CA ALA A 316 11.36 11.73 6.55
C ALA A 316 12.06 12.84 7.35
N ARG A 317 12.84 13.72 6.69
CA ARG A 317 13.44 14.90 7.32
C ARG A 317 12.38 15.83 7.91
N GLN A 318 11.29 16.10 7.19
CA GLN A 318 10.20 16.93 7.66
C GLN A 318 9.50 16.34 8.89
N VAL A 319 9.23 15.02 8.88
CA VAL A 319 8.61 14.31 10.01
C VAL A 319 9.53 14.33 11.23
N LEU A 320 10.82 14.09 11.07
CA LEU A 320 11.78 14.12 12.17
C LEU A 320 11.95 15.54 12.76
N ALA A 321 11.92 16.58 11.92
CA ALA A 321 11.99 17.96 12.38
C ALA A 321 10.74 18.41 13.17
N GLN A 322 9.59 17.78 12.95
CA GLN A 322 8.34 18.07 13.66
C GLN A 322 8.15 17.22 14.92
N ALA A 323 8.95 16.17 15.10
CA ALA A 323 8.90 15.35 16.32
C ALA A 323 9.40 16.19 17.53
N PRO A 324 8.68 16.19 18.68
CA PRO A 324 9.17 16.85 19.87
C PRO A 324 10.52 16.23 20.28
N PRO A 325 11.47 17.03 20.81
CA PRO A 325 12.75 16.51 21.26
C PRO A 325 12.51 15.40 22.28
N GLN A 326 13.09 14.22 22.03
CA GLN A 326 13.02 13.09 22.97
C GLN A 326 13.68 13.57 24.26
N GLY A 327 12.85 13.81 25.30
CA GLY A 327 13.33 14.23 26.60
C GLY A 327 14.39 13.25 27.09
N THR A 328 15.56 13.77 27.46
CA THR A 328 16.56 13.06 28.22
C THR A 328 15.88 12.51 29.47
N ALA A 329 15.73 11.19 29.54
CA ALA A 329 15.24 10.54 30.76
C ALA A 329 16.18 10.98 31.89
N SER A 330 15.69 11.89 32.74
CA SER A 330 16.35 12.30 33.95
C SER A 330 16.49 11.05 34.84
N SER A 331 17.72 10.60 35.00
CA SER A 331 18.09 9.63 36.02
C SER A 331 17.99 10.33 37.39
N ALA A 332 16.78 10.50 37.88
CA ALA A 332 16.54 10.87 39.27
C ALA A 332 16.87 9.64 40.11
N GLY A 333 18.03 9.65 40.73
CA GLY A 333 18.51 8.67 41.66
C GLY A 333 17.51 8.49 42.82
N MET A 334 17.02 7.27 42.99
CA MET A 334 16.41 6.84 44.23
C MET A 334 17.53 6.41 45.18
N ALA A 335 17.82 7.28 46.18
CA ALA A 335 18.65 6.94 47.32
C ALA A 335 17.97 5.82 48.15
N PRO A 336 18.71 4.84 48.68
CA PRO A 336 18.14 3.83 49.54
C PRO A 336 17.91 4.43 50.95
N THR A 337 16.65 4.49 51.37
CA THR A 337 16.33 4.75 52.76
C THR A 337 16.49 3.46 53.55
N HIS A 338 17.58 3.34 54.32
CA HIS A 338 17.67 2.47 55.48
C HIS A 338 16.66 2.93 56.53
N ARG A 339 15.76 2.05 56.95
CA ARG A 339 15.18 2.10 58.30
C ARG A 339 15.21 0.68 58.92
N SER A 340 15.69 0.68 60.11
CA SER A 340 15.82 -0.29 61.19
C SER A 340 14.59 -1.17 61.39
#